data_97bceb03358172bf88302899b4ba6ca2
#
_entry.id   97bceb03358172bf88302899b4ba6ca2
#
_cell.length_a   1.000
_cell.length_b   1.000
_cell.length_c   1.000
_cell.angle_alpha   90.00
_cell.angle_beta   90.00
_cell.angle_gamma   90.00
#
_symmetry.space_group_name_H-M   'P 1'
#
loop_
_entity.id
_entity.type
_entity.pdbx_description
1 polymer ?
#
loop_
_entity_poly.entity_id
_entity_poly.type
_entity_poly.pdbx_seq_one_letter_code
_entity_poly.pdbx_strand_id
1 'polypeptide(L)'
;MTPEDILKHEPRMLTQAQRESYFESGYVSSEGLIPKEWLEAVRGASDDCLEDSRKETESGSKFDLAPEHTAEHPHVRRIKSPVDVHPVFKKFAVESPFADIAADLVGPNVKFHSCKINYKHPGGGEIVKWHQDICFWPHTNYSPVTLGLYLDGCEDAQGPLTLIPESHKGDLFPHYDDEGNWTGTVPPRELASLPTDKADGPTGDKGTVLALNCRTVHGSKRNETDRVRPILLYVYSSADAFPWAYHPTHTSLSGEIVRGEAAKIPHMDPRPCPVPPDWSKSGYGSIFTSQEKGDGGGMM
;
A
#
# COMPACT_ATOMS: atom_id res chain seq x y z
N MET A 1 6.60 19.43 -3.62
CA MET A 1 7.56 19.98 -2.61
C MET A 1 8.75 19.03 -2.53
N THR A 2 9.95 19.57 -2.23
CA THR A 2 11.13 18.72 -1.93
C THR A 2 11.07 18.18 -0.50
N PRO A 3 11.81 17.12 -0.15
CA PRO A 3 11.94 16.65 1.23
C PRO A 3 12.36 17.76 2.19
N GLU A 4 13.32 18.60 1.80
CA GLU A 4 13.80 19.72 2.59
C GLU A 4 12.71 20.75 2.88
N ASP A 5 11.80 21.00 1.92
CA ASP A 5 10.68 21.92 2.12
C ASP A 5 9.61 21.30 3.02
N ILE A 6 9.34 20.00 2.87
CA ILE A 6 8.40 19.29 3.72
C ILE A 6 8.89 19.28 5.18
N LEU A 7 10.18 19.04 5.39
CA LEU A 7 10.78 18.98 6.73
C LEU A 7 10.80 20.35 7.47
N LYS A 8 10.60 21.47 6.77
CA LYS A 8 10.45 22.81 7.39
C LYS A 8 9.08 23.03 8.02
N HIS A 9 8.05 22.27 7.61
CA HIS A 9 6.73 22.37 8.24
C HIS A 9 6.74 21.70 9.60
N GLU A 10 6.00 22.28 10.55
CA GLU A 10 5.81 21.68 11.87
C GLU A 10 5.19 20.29 11.73
N PRO A 11 5.75 19.27 12.40
CA PRO A 11 5.22 17.92 12.37
C PRO A 11 3.86 17.86 13.10
N ARG A 12 2.96 17.02 12.61
CA ARG A 12 1.63 16.82 13.19
C ARG A 12 1.57 15.57 14.06
N MET A 13 2.14 14.48 13.58
CA MET A 13 2.07 13.16 14.21
C MET A 13 3.44 12.50 14.35
N LEU A 14 4.26 12.57 13.31
CA LEU A 14 5.60 12.00 13.31
C LEU A 14 6.59 12.97 13.94
N THR A 15 7.55 12.45 14.67
CA THR A 15 8.70 13.27 15.11
C THR A 15 9.56 13.68 13.92
N GLN A 16 10.37 14.73 14.10
CA GLN A 16 11.31 15.17 13.06
C GLN A 16 12.25 14.02 12.64
N ALA A 17 12.78 13.26 13.59
CA ALA A 17 13.66 12.11 13.30
C ALA A 17 12.95 11.00 12.49
N GLN A 18 11.66 10.74 12.74
CA GLN A 18 10.89 9.78 11.96
C GLN A 18 10.66 10.25 10.52
N ARG A 19 10.41 11.54 10.32
CA ARG A 19 10.27 12.15 8.98
C ARG A 19 11.59 12.08 8.21
N GLU A 20 12.69 12.44 8.86
CA GLU A 20 14.04 12.33 8.27
C GLU A 20 14.38 10.87 7.91
N SER A 21 14.07 9.91 8.79
CA SER A 21 14.24 8.47 8.52
C SER A 21 13.43 8.01 7.30
N TYR A 22 12.18 8.48 7.15
CA TYR A 22 11.37 8.18 5.96
C TYR A 22 12.04 8.66 4.66
N PHE A 23 12.54 9.90 4.64
CA PHE A 23 13.21 10.43 3.45
C PHE A 23 14.57 9.79 3.20
N GLU A 24 15.24 9.33 4.24
CA GLU A 24 16.52 8.63 4.11
C GLU A 24 16.33 7.18 3.64
N SER A 25 15.47 6.41 4.30
CA SER A 25 15.32 4.96 4.07
C SER A 25 14.21 4.61 3.07
N GLY A 26 13.27 5.52 2.79
CA GLY A 26 12.10 5.28 1.95
C GLY A 26 10.89 4.71 2.70
N TYR A 27 11.01 4.52 4.01
CA TYR A 27 9.95 4.06 4.90
C TYR A 27 10.21 4.44 6.35
N VAL A 28 9.15 4.37 7.16
CA VAL A 28 9.25 4.48 8.63
C VAL A 28 8.14 3.64 9.27
N SER A 29 8.44 3.05 10.41
CA SER A 29 7.48 2.34 11.25
C SER A 29 7.35 3.05 12.60
N SER A 30 6.13 3.10 13.14
CA SER A 30 5.86 3.76 14.42
C SER A 30 4.66 3.15 15.13
N GLU A 31 4.74 3.08 16.45
CA GLU A 31 3.66 2.63 17.32
C GLU A 31 3.00 3.81 18.05
N GLY A 32 1.79 3.58 18.56
CA GLY A 32 1.09 4.54 19.41
C GLY A 32 0.51 5.78 18.70
N LEU A 33 0.55 5.84 17.36
CA LEU A 33 0.02 6.98 16.60
C LEU A 33 -1.50 6.93 16.42
N ILE A 34 -2.12 5.75 16.54
CA ILE A 34 -3.55 5.57 16.29
C ILE A 34 -4.28 5.41 17.60
N PRO A 35 -5.22 6.32 17.94
CA PRO A 35 -6.08 6.17 19.10
C PRO A 35 -6.84 4.83 19.08
N LYS A 36 -7.00 4.26 20.27
CA LYS A 36 -7.61 2.94 20.46
C LYS A 36 -9.01 2.83 19.83
N GLU A 37 -9.80 3.89 19.97
CA GLU A 37 -11.17 3.96 19.40
C GLU A 37 -11.18 3.86 17.88
N TRP A 38 -10.19 4.44 17.18
CA TRP A 38 -10.05 4.30 15.75
C TRP A 38 -9.62 2.88 15.35
N LEU A 39 -8.68 2.31 16.10
CA LEU A 39 -8.22 0.94 15.83
C LEU A 39 -9.35 -0.07 16.02
N GLU A 40 -10.12 0.05 17.10
CA GLU A 40 -11.28 -0.82 17.36
C GLU A 40 -12.37 -0.64 16.31
N ALA A 41 -12.64 0.59 15.88
CA ALA A 41 -13.63 0.86 14.84
C ALA A 41 -13.27 0.23 13.48
N VAL A 42 -12.03 0.41 13.01
CA VAL A 42 -11.61 -0.18 11.71
C VAL A 42 -11.46 -1.70 11.80
N ARG A 43 -11.10 -2.24 12.98
CA ARG A 43 -11.04 -3.67 13.22
C ARG A 43 -12.43 -4.30 13.16
N GLY A 44 -13.41 -3.71 13.86
CA GLY A 44 -14.81 -4.15 13.80
C GLY A 44 -15.39 -4.08 12.39
N ALA A 45 -15.15 -2.97 11.65
CA ALA A 45 -15.59 -2.85 10.26
C ALA A 45 -14.93 -3.90 9.34
N SER A 46 -13.68 -4.29 9.62
CA SER A 46 -12.99 -5.37 8.93
C SER A 46 -13.68 -6.72 9.18
N ASP A 47 -14.09 -6.99 10.43
CA ASP A 47 -14.81 -8.22 10.79
C ASP A 47 -16.21 -8.26 10.14
N ASP A 48 -16.93 -7.14 10.12
CA ASP A 48 -18.23 -7.03 9.43
C ASP A 48 -18.09 -7.36 7.93
N CYS A 49 -17.03 -6.87 7.28
CA CYS A 49 -16.75 -7.18 5.88
C CYS A 49 -16.40 -8.66 5.67
N LEU A 50 -15.65 -9.28 6.58
CA LEU A 50 -15.36 -10.72 6.51
C LEU A 50 -16.64 -11.56 6.68
N GLU A 51 -17.55 -11.16 7.57
CA GLU A 51 -18.83 -11.81 7.72
C GLU A 51 -19.69 -11.67 6.46
N ASP A 52 -19.72 -10.47 5.85
CA ASP A 52 -20.43 -10.25 4.59
C ASP A 52 -19.85 -11.08 3.42
N SER A 53 -18.55 -11.37 3.43
CA SER A 53 -17.91 -12.18 2.39
C SER A 53 -18.40 -13.63 2.33
N ARG A 54 -19.01 -14.14 3.40
CA ARG A 54 -19.65 -15.48 3.44
C ARG A 54 -20.75 -15.67 2.41
N LYS A 55 -21.32 -14.57 1.91
CA LYS A 55 -22.38 -14.55 0.90
C LYS A 55 -21.84 -14.63 -0.53
N GLU A 56 -20.53 -14.49 -0.69
CA GLU A 56 -19.87 -14.46 -2.00
C GLU A 56 -19.29 -15.84 -2.33
N THR A 57 -19.37 -16.24 -3.59
CA THR A 57 -18.84 -17.53 -4.08
C THR A 57 -17.68 -17.36 -5.03
N GLU A 58 -17.43 -16.12 -5.48
CA GLU A 58 -16.36 -15.75 -6.41
C GLU A 58 -15.83 -14.33 -6.13
N SER A 59 -14.64 -14.06 -6.63
CA SER A 59 -14.05 -12.72 -6.53
C SER A 59 -14.85 -11.69 -7.32
N GLY A 60 -15.19 -10.57 -6.69
CA GLY A 60 -16.00 -9.50 -7.28
C GLY A 60 -15.38 -8.11 -7.10
N SER A 61 -16.23 -7.09 -7.13
CA SER A 61 -15.81 -5.69 -6.95
C SER A 61 -15.36 -5.39 -5.53
N LYS A 62 -15.90 -6.09 -4.52
CA LYS A 62 -15.60 -5.85 -3.09
C LYS A 62 -14.46 -6.72 -2.60
N PHE A 63 -14.45 -8.00 -2.97
CA PHE A 63 -13.56 -9.00 -2.42
C PHE A 63 -12.69 -9.65 -3.49
N ASP A 64 -11.46 -9.94 -3.13
CA ASP A 64 -10.58 -10.89 -3.80
C ASP A 64 -10.53 -12.12 -2.88
N LEU A 65 -11.11 -13.22 -3.34
CA LEU A 65 -11.28 -14.47 -2.58
C LEU A 65 -10.22 -15.49 -3.03
N ALA A 66 -9.71 -16.25 -2.08
CA ALA A 66 -8.87 -17.40 -2.39
C ALA A 66 -9.71 -18.56 -2.94
N PRO A 67 -9.11 -19.52 -3.69
CA PRO A 67 -9.83 -20.69 -4.19
C PRO A 67 -10.49 -21.54 -3.10
N GLU A 68 -9.92 -21.51 -1.88
CA GLU A 68 -10.40 -22.25 -0.70
C GLU A 68 -11.54 -21.55 0.05
N HIS A 69 -11.98 -20.38 -0.44
CA HIS A 69 -13.05 -19.63 0.22
C HIS A 69 -14.37 -20.40 0.22
N THR A 70 -15.02 -20.48 1.39
CA THR A 70 -16.39 -20.99 1.56
C THR A 70 -17.17 -20.13 2.54
N ALA A 71 -18.49 -20.29 2.57
CA ALA A 71 -19.34 -19.59 3.54
C ALA A 71 -19.00 -19.96 5.00
N GLU A 72 -18.62 -21.22 5.26
CA GLU A 72 -18.20 -21.72 6.57
C GLU A 72 -16.81 -21.25 6.96
N HIS A 73 -15.91 -21.20 5.99
CA HIS A 73 -14.50 -20.83 6.16
C HIS A 73 -14.12 -19.71 5.17
N PRO A 74 -14.45 -18.44 5.49
CA PRO A 74 -14.15 -17.32 4.61
C PRO A 74 -12.64 -17.13 4.47
N HIS A 75 -12.15 -17.20 3.23
CA HIS A 75 -10.74 -16.98 2.89
C HIS A 75 -10.62 -15.79 1.95
N VAL A 76 -10.66 -14.58 2.53
CA VAL A 76 -10.54 -13.32 1.83
C VAL A 76 -9.07 -12.93 1.73
N ARG A 77 -8.51 -12.82 0.52
CA ARG A 77 -7.15 -12.30 0.30
C ARG A 77 -7.11 -10.78 0.42
N ARG A 78 -8.20 -10.13 -0.07
CA ARG A 78 -8.27 -8.66 -0.07
C ARG A 78 -9.69 -8.15 -0.01
N ILE A 79 -9.92 -7.11 0.80
CA ILE A 79 -11.06 -6.20 0.62
C ILE A 79 -10.60 -5.07 -0.30
N LYS A 80 -11.26 -4.95 -1.45
CA LYS A 80 -10.99 -3.91 -2.45
C LYS A 80 -11.74 -2.64 -2.04
N SER A 81 -11.07 -1.49 -2.14
CA SER A 81 -11.70 -0.18 -1.92
C SER A 81 -12.58 -0.11 -0.64
N PRO A 82 -12.05 -0.45 0.57
CA PRO A 82 -12.85 -0.50 1.79
C PRO A 82 -13.66 0.77 2.07
N VAL A 83 -13.23 1.96 1.63
CA VAL A 83 -14.00 3.22 1.76
C VAL A 83 -15.35 3.18 1.04
N ASP A 84 -15.52 2.30 0.04
CA ASP A 84 -16.76 2.09 -0.70
C ASP A 84 -17.58 0.89 -0.17
N VAL A 85 -16.98 0.12 0.75
CA VAL A 85 -17.60 -1.10 1.31
C VAL A 85 -18.24 -0.81 2.67
N HIS A 86 -17.54 -0.06 3.55
CA HIS A 86 -18.06 0.22 4.89
C HIS A 86 -17.74 1.68 5.31
N PRO A 87 -18.73 2.44 5.87
CA PRO A 87 -18.59 3.88 6.14
C PRO A 87 -17.47 4.24 7.14
N VAL A 88 -17.13 3.35 8.05
CA VAL A 88 -16.02 3.55 9.00
C VAL A 88 -14.71 3.77 8.28
N PHE A 89 -14.44 3.04 7.20
CA PHE A 89 -13.19 3.21 6.44
C PHE A 89 -13.13 4.58 5.75
N LYS A 90 -14.25 5.09 5.23
CA LYS A 90 -14.31 6.43 4.66
C LYS A 90 -14.04 7.50 5.73
N LYS A 91 -14.66 7.35 6.89
CA LYS A 91 -14.44 8.25 8.02
C LYS A 91 -12.99 8.22 8.50
N PHE A 92 -12.42 7.01 8.62
CA PHE A 92 -11.02 6.84 9.00
C PHE A 92 -10.08 7.52 8.01
N ALA A 93 -10.30 7.39 6.69
CA ALA A 93 -9.48 8.03 5.66
C ALA A 93 -9.36 9.55 5.81
N VAL A 94 -10.43 10.20 6.26
CA VAL A 94 -10.56 11.67 6.30
C VAL A 94 -10.27 12.24 7.69
N GLU A 95 -10.78 11.60 8.74
CA GLU A 95 -10.82 12.17 10.09
C GLU A 95 -9.74 11.60 11.03
N SER A 96 -9.13 10.46 10.70
CA SER A 96 -8.13 9.84 11.56
C SER A 96 -6.75 10.51 11.43
N PRO A 97 -5.81 10.18 12.33
CA PRO A 97 -4.42 10.63 12.25
C PRO A 97 -3.69 10.25 10.95
N PHE A 98 -4.20 9.28 10.16
CA PHE A 98 -3.57 8.88 8.90
C PHE A 98 -3.37 10.03 7.93
N ALA A 99 -4.35 10.92 7.78
CA ALA A 99 -4.22 12.08 6.90
C ALA A 99 -3.18 13.10 7.42
N ASP A 100 -2.97 13.17 8.74
CA ASP A 100 -1.94 14.02 9.35
C ASP A 100 -0.55 13.40 9.25
N ILE A 101 -0.43 12.06 9.40
CA ILE A 101 0.81 11.32 9.11
C ILE A 101 1.19 11.50 7.63
N ALA A 102 0.23 11.42 6.71
CA ALA A 102 0.50 11.71 5.30
C ALA A 102 0.99 13.14 5.09
N ALA A 103 0.38 14.14 5.76
CA ALA A 103 0.81 15.53 5.67
C ALA A 103 2.24 15.76 6.15
N ASP A 104 2.70 14.99 7.14
CA ASP A 104 4.08 15.03 7.62
C ASP A 104 5.10 14.52 6.57
N LEU A 105 4.65 13.74 5.58
CA LEU A 105 5.51 13.08 4.60
C LEU A 105 5.36 13.62 3.17
N VAL A 106 4.18 14.19 2.81
CA VAL A 106 3.93 14.70 1.46
C VAL A 106 3.72 16.21 1.40
N GLY A 107 3.72 16.87 2.57
CA GLY A 107 3.44 18.29 2.72
C GLY A 107 1.99 18.57 3.14
N PRO A 108 1.67 19.85 3.47
CA PRO A 108 0.44 20.23 4.16
C PRO A 108 -0.86 20.00 3.37
N ASN A 109 -0.77 19.88 2.05
CA ASN A 109 -1.91 19.72 1.15
C ASN A 109 -1.98 18.26 0.67
N VAL A 110 -2.90 17.49 1.23
CA VAL A 110 -2.99 16.04 1.05
C VAL A 110 -4.25 15.65 0.32
N LYS A 111 -4.09 14.75 -0.64
CA LYS A 111 -5.15 14.17 -1.44
C LYS A 111 -5.21 12.67 -1.18
N PHE A 112 -6.42 12.14 -1.02
CA PHE A 112 -6.63 10.69 -0.94
C PHE A 112 -6.47 10.04 -2.31
N HIS A 113 -5.80 8.90 -2.35
CA HIS A 113 -5.58 8.15 -3.58
C HIS A 113 -6.42 6.88 -3.62
N SER A 114 -6.16 5.92 -2.75
CA SER A 114 -6.83 4.61 -2.74
C SER A 114 -6.66 3.89 -1.40
N CYS A 115 -7.34 2.76 -1.25
CA CYS A 115 -7.19 1.90 -0.07
C CYS A 115 -7.47 0.43 -0.38
N LYS A 116 -6.98 -0.44 0.51
CA LYS A 116 -7.21 -1.89 0.49
C LYS A 116 -6.97 -2.48 1.89
N ILE A 117 -7.57 -3.63 2.18
CA ILE A 117 -7.14 -4.47 3.30
C ILE A 117 -6.64 -5.78 2.71
N ASN A 118 -5.42 -6.15 3.06
CA ASN A 118 -4.85 -7.44 2.67
C ASN A 118 -4.82 -8.35 3.90
N TYR A 119 -5.29 -9.59 3.72
CA TYR A 119 -5.22 -10.64 4.72
C TYR A 119 -4.18 -11.66 4.29
N LYS A 120 -3.29 -11.98 5.19
CA LYS A 120 -2.31 -13.03 4.99
C LYS A 120 -2.67 -14.21 5.88
N HIS A 121 -3.25 -15.23 5.26
CA HIS A 121 -3.75 -16.42 5.96
C HIS A 121 -2.63 -17.39 6.35
N PRO A 122 -2.85 -18.24 7.39
CA PRO A 122 -1.94 -19.30 7.78
C PRO A 122 -1.62 -20.27 6.64
N GLY A 123 -0.37 -20.73 6.57
CA GLY A 123 0.08 -21.67 5.55
C GLY A 123 0.01 -21.13 4.10
N GLY A 124 -0.24 -19.85 3.97
CA GLY A 124 -0.79 -19.17 2.84
C GLY A 124 0.10 -18.99 1.65
N GLY A 125 -0.59 -18.89 0.52
CA GLY A 125 -0.04 -18.53 -0.76
C GLY A 125 0.00 -17.02 -1.05
N GLU A 126 -0.32 -16.14 -0.08
CA GLU A 126 -0.38 -14.69 -0.28
C GLU A 126 1.02 -14.05 -0.20
N ILE A 127 1.98 -14.63 -0.90
CA ILE A 127 3.28 -13.97 -1.12
C ILE A 127 3.03 -12.74 -2.00
N VAL A 128 3.62 -11.62 -1.63
CA VAL A 128 3.70 -10.46 -2.51
C VAL A 128 5.15 -10.33 -2.95
N LYS A 129 5.40 -10.58 -4.23
CA LYS A 129 6.74 -10.49 -4.84
C LYS A 129 7.21 -9.04 -4.87
N TRP A 130 8.52 -8.82 -4.99
CA TRP A 130 9.15 -7.51 -5.04
C TRP A 130 8.57 -6.62 -6.13
N HIS A 131 8.14 -5.41 -5.78
CA HIS A 131 7.54 -4.44 -6.69
C HIS A 131 7.70 -3.01 -6.17
N GLN A 132 7.33 -2.06 -7.00
CA GLN A 132 7.24 -0.63 -6.69
C GLN A 132 5.82 -0.16 -6.99
N ASP A 133 5.14 0.39 -6.01
CA ASP A 133 3.73 0.79 -6.09
C ASP A 133 3.46 1.75 -7.27
N ILE A 134 4.34 2.74 -7.48
CA ILE A 134 4.16 3.77 -8.52
C ILE A 134 4.09 3.20 -9.93
N CYS A 135 4.65 2.02 -10.18
CA CYS A 135 4.60 1.37 -11.49
C CYS A 135 3.19 0.87 -11.85
N PHE A 136 2.29 0.71 -10.88
CA PHE A 136 0.89 0.32 -11.11
C PHE A 136 -0.03 1.51 -11.39
N TRP A 137 0.28 2.67 -10.81
CA TRP A 137 -0.55 3.88 -10.84
C TRP A 137 0.33 5.14 -10.88
N PRO A 138 1.04 5.38 -12.01
CA PRO A 138 1.98 6.47 -12.13
C PRO A 138 1.33 7.85 -11.99
N HIS A 139 2.07 8.77 -11.34
CA HIS A 139 1.66 10.15 -11.09
C HIS A 139 2.67 11.14 -11.68
N THR A 140 2.26 12.39 -11.74
CA THR A 140 3.10 13.50 -12.20
C THR A 140 4.33 13.72 -11.32
N ASN A 141 4.29 13.24 -10.07
CA ASN A 141 5.44 13.25 -9.16
C ASN A 141 5.41 12.03 -8.22
N TYR A 142 6.46 11.86 -7.42
CA TYR A 142 6.68 10.70 -6.55
C TYR A 142 6.35 10.98 -5.08
N SER A 143 5.38 11.88 -4.83
CA SER A 143 4.88 12.12 -3.48
C SER A 143 3.97 11.02 -2.92
N PRO A 144 3.29 10.15 -3.72
CA PRO A 144 2.40 9.17 -3.11
C PRO A 144 3.09 8.36 -2.02
N VAL A 145 2.40 8.24 -0.88
CA VAL A 145 2.83 7.47 0.29
C VAL A 145 1.78 6.43 0.62
N THR A 146 2.20 5.19 0.81
CA THR A 146 1.33 4.12 1.32
C THR A 146 1.48 4.05 2.85
N LEU A 147 0.37 4.21 3.56
CA LEU A 147 0.29 4.03 5.01
C LEU A 147 -0.37 2.68 5.31
N GLY A 148 0.35 1.81 6.02
CA GLY A 148 -0.13 0.52 6.49
C GLY A 148 -0.46 0.58 7.98
N LEU A 149 -1.54 -0.10 8.39
CA LEU A 149 -1.92 -0.30 9.78
C LEU A 149 -2.06 -1.78 10.05
N TYR A 150 -1.22 -2.34 10.90
CA TYR A 150 -1.40 -3.70 11.40
C TYR A 150 -2.58 -3.74 12.38
N LEU A 151 -3.68 -4.35 11.97
CA LEU A 151 -4.92 -4.36 12.77
C LEU A 151 -4.80 -5.24 14.02
N ASP A 152 -4.07 -6.35 13.91
CA ASP A 152 -3.86 -7.32 14.99
C ASP A 152 -2.38 -7.46 15.41
N GLY A 153 -1.52 -6.53 14.92
CA GLY A 153 -0.08 -6.65 15.03
C GLY A 153 0.54 -7.49 13.90
N CYS A 154 1.85 -7.64 13.95
CA CYS A 154 2.61 -8.46 13.02
C CYS A 154 3.91 -8.95 13.65
N GLU A 155 4.15 -10.25 13.61
CA GLU A 155 5.40 -10.91 13.99
C GLU A 155 6.19 -11.30 12.74
N ASP A 156 7.50 -11.56 12.87
CA ASP A 156 8.36 -11.97 11.75
C ASP A 156 7.81 -13.15 10.96
N ALA A 157 7.34 -14.18 11.66
CA ALA A 157 6.79 -15.39 11.05
C ALA A 157 5.44 -15.16 10.35
N GLN A 158 4.77 -14.00 10.56
CA GLN A 158 3.51 -13.65 9.89
C GLN A 158 3.72 -13.01 8.51
N GLY A 159 4.95 -12.95 8.00
CA GLY A 159 5.30 -12.35 6.74
C GLY A 159 4.99 -10.84 6.71
N PRO A 160 5.70 -10.03 7.50
CA PRO A 160 5.54 -8.58 7.48
C PRO A 160 5.76 -8.01 6.08
N LEU A 161 5.28 -6.79 5.87
CA LEU A 161 5.64 -6.01 4.70
C LEU A 161 7.15 -5.77 4.78
N THR A 162 7.89 -6.21 3.76
CA THR A 162 9.35 -6.19 3.72
C THR A 162 9.82 -5.19 2.67
N LEU A 163 10.78 -4.34 3.04
CA LEU A 163 11.22 -3.19 2.24
C LEU A 163 12.74 -3.21 2.07
N ILE A 164 13.23 -2.82 0.90
CA ILE A 164 14.66 -2.61 0.67
C ILE A 164 14.98 -1.15 1.01
N PRO A 165 15.76 -0.88 2.07
CA PRO A 165 16.12 0.48 2.47
C PRO A 165 16.79 1.24 1.31
N GLU A 166 16.51 2.54 1.19
CA GLU A 166 17.04 3.47 0.19
C GLU A 166 16.71 3.16 -1.28
N SER A 167 15.98 2.06 -1.57
CA SER A 167 15.62 1.69 -2.95
C SER A 167 14.75 2.74 -3.66
N HIS A 168 14.04 3.58 -2.92
CA HIS A 168 13.26 4.71 -3.47
C HIS A 168 14.14 5.80 -4.12
N LYS A 169 15.44 5.87 -3.78
CA LYS A 169 16.40 6.80 -4.38
C LYS A 169 16.92 6.29 -5.74
N GLY A 170 16.84 4.97 -5.96
CA GLY A 170 17.30 4.29 -7.17
C GLY A 170 16.33 4.36 -8.35
N ASP A 171 16.49 3.43 -9.27
CA ASP A 171 15.68 3.34 -10.49
C ASP A 171 14.25 2.81 -10.23
N LEU A 172 13.36 3.08 -11.17
CA LEU A 172 12.09 2.39 -11.30
C LEU A 172 12.23 1.28 -12.34
N PHE A 173 11.80 0.09 -11.99
CA PHE A 173 11.90 -1.09 -12.84
C PHE A 173 10.57 -1.33 -13.56
N PRO A 174 10.56 -1.45 -14.91
CA PRO A 174 9.39 -1.91 -15.63
C PRO A 174 8.98 -3.31 -15.15
N HIS A 175 7.71 -3.47 -14.74
CA HIS A 175 7.23 -4.73 -14.19
C HIS A 175 6.73 -5.67 -15.30
N TYR A 176 7.56 -5.84 -16.35
CA TYR A 176 7.32 -6.68 -17.52
C TYR A 176 8.41 -7.77 -17.59
N ASP A 177 8.03 -8.93 -18.14
CA ASP A 177 9.00 -9.97 -18.52
C ASP A 177 9.73 -9.63 -19.84
N ASP A 178 10.65 -10.49 -20.25
CA ASP A 178 11.44 -10.31 -21.47
C ASP A 178 10.56 -10.41 -22.75
N GLU A 179 9.40 -11.04 -22.66
CA GLU A 179 8.38 -11.15 -23.73
C GLU A 179 7.46 -9.92 -23.77
N GLY A 180 7.56 -9.00 -22.82
CA GLY A 180 6.74 -7.79 -22.73
C GLY A 180 5.38 -8.01 -22.06
N ASN A 181 5.18 -9.12 -21.34
CA ASN A 181 3.98 -9.33 -20.54
C ASN A 181 4.11 -8.68 -19.18
N TRP A 182 3.00 -8.11 -18.70
CA TRP A 182 2.96 -7.54 -17.36
C TRP A 182 2.96 -8.62 -16.27
N THR A 183 3.97 -8.59 -15.41
CA THR A 183 4.11 -9.52 -14.28
C THR A 183 3.78 -8.90 -12.93
N GLY A 184 3.79 -7.56 -12.84
CA GLY A 184 3.59 -6.84 -11.58
C GLY A 184 4.73 -7.03 -10.57
N THR A 185 5.92 -7.39 -11.04
CA THR A 185 7.11 -7.63 -10.21
C THR A 185 8.34 -6.97 -10.81
N VAL A 186 9.31 -6.63 -9.96
CA VAL A 186 10.65 -6.28 -10.42
C VAL A 186 11.22 -7.49 -11.16
N PRO A 187 11.72 -7.32 -12.42
CA PRO A 187 12.27 -8.45 -13.19
C PRO A 187 13.45 -9.11 -12.47
N PRO A 188 13.64 -10.43 -12.61
CA PRO A 188 14.68 -11.17 -11.90
C PRO A 188 16.11 -10.63 -12.13
N ARG A 189 16.37 -10.12 -13.34
CA ARG A 189 17.67 -9.54 -13.69
C ARG A 189 18.01 -8.30 -12.85
N GLU A 190 17.05 -7.41 -12.72
CA GLU A 190 17.16 -6.18 -11.93
C GLU A 190 17.13 -6.49 -10.44
N LEU A 191 16.30 -7.44 -10.02
CA LEU A 191 16.24 -7.90 -8.64
C LEU A 191 17.57 -8.46 -8.14
N ALA A 192 18.31 -9.17 -8.98
CA ALA A 192 19.64 -9.70 -8.65
C ALA A 192 20.68 -8.62 -8.31
N SER A 193 20.45 -7.37 -8.71
CA SER A 193 21.33 -6.23 -8.41
C SER A 193 20.93 -5.49 -7.13
N LEU A 194 19.77 -5.80 -6.54
CA LEU A 194 19.24 -5.15 -5.35
C LEU A 194 19.72 -5.86 -4.06
N PRO A 195 19.98 -5.11 -2.98
CA PRO A 195 20.43 -5.69 -1.71
C PRO A 195 19.25 -6.31 -0.93
N THR A 196 18.66 -7.38 -1.47
CA THR A 196 17.53 -8.07 -0.86
C THR A 196 17.86 -8.70 0.48
N ASP A 197 19.14 -9.01 0.72
CA ASP A 197 19.69 -9.46 2.00
C ASP A 197 19.64 -8.39 3.11
N LYS A 198 19.52 -7.12 2.74
CA LYS A 198 19.36 -6.00 3.68
C LYS A 198 17.92 -5.57 3.86
N ALA A 199 16.99 -6.32 3.28
CA ALA A 199 15.57 -5.98 3.39
C ALA A 199 15.10 -6.07 4.84
N ASP A 200 14.33 -5.05 5.26
CA ASP A 200 13.74 -4.93 6.58
C ASP A 200 12.24 -5.23 6.54
N GLY A 201 11.76 -5.97 7.53
CA GLY A 201 10.34 -6.31 7.69
C GLY A 201 9.82 -5.78 9.02
N PRO A 202 9.46 -4.50 9.13
CA PRO A 202 9.00 -3.94 10.38
C PRO A 202 7.83 -4.72 10.97
N THR A 203 8.00 -5.15 12.21
CA THR A 203 6.98 -5.82 13.03
C THR A 203 6.45 -4.86 14.09
N GLY A 204 5.48 -5.28 14.86
CA GLY A 204 4.99 -4.50 16.01
C GLY A 204 3.59 -4.91 16.47
N ASP A 205 3.14 -4.29 17.54
CA ASP A 205 1.84 -4.53 18.13
C ASP A 205 0.69 -4.03 17.25
N LYS A 206 -0.53 -4.41 17.62
CA LYS A 206 -1.74 -3.87 16.98
C LYS A 206 -1.75 -2.34 17.02
N GLY A 207 -2.04 -1.74 15.87
CA GLY A 207 -1.99 -0.27 15.74
C GLY A 207 -0.63 0.26 15.28
N THR A 208 0.37 -0.59 15.04
CA THR A 208 1.62 -0.18 14.39
C THR A 208 1.34 0.36 13.00
N VAL A 209 1.83 1.56 12.74
CA VAL A 209 1.74 2.25 11.44
C VAL A 209 3.06 2.09 10.70
N LEU A 210 2.95 1.78 9.43
CA LEU A 210 4.07 1.71 8.49
C LEU A 210 3.81 2.70 7.35
N ALA A 211 4.75 3.60 7.08
CA ALA A 211 4.71 4.48 5.92
C ALA A 211 5.80 4.12 4.94
N LEU A 212 5.48 3.97 3.66
CA LEU A 212 6.46 3.70 2.61
C LEU A 212 6.24 4.61 1.39
N ASN A 213 7.36 5.03 0.80
CA ASN A 213 7.38 5.80 -0.43
C ASN A 213 6.96 4.92 -1.61
N CYS A 214 6.20 5.47 -2.55
CA CYS A 214 5.71 4.75 -3.73
C CYS A 214 6.80 4.15 -4.63
N ARG A 215 8.05 4.61 -4.48
CA ARG A 215 9.22 4.10 -5.21
C ARG A 215 9.98 3.00 -4.47
N THR A 216 9.69 2.79 -3.17
CA THR A 216 10.39 1.78 -2.37
C THR A 216 10.09 0.39 -2.91
N VAL A 217 11.13 -0.38 -3.20
CA VAL A 217 10.99 -1.80 -3.57
C VAL A 217 10.58 -2.58 -2.34
N HIS A 218 9.44 -3.25 -2.42
CA HIS A 218 8.87 -3.97 -1.29
C HIS A 218 8.12 -5.22 -1.71
N GLY A 219 7.87 -6.08 -0.74
CA GLY A 219 7.13 -7.32 -0.91
C GLY A 219 6.70 -7.89 0.44
N SER A 220 6.35 -9.16 0.51
CA SER A 220 6.12 -9.86 1.78
C SER A 220 6.19 -11.36 1.62
N LYS A 221 6.79 -12.06 2.58
CA LYS A 221 6.89 -13.51 2.65
C LYS A 221 5.57 -14.17 3.03
N ARG A 222 5.55 -15.49 3.09
CA ARG A 222 4.42 -16.29 3.62
C ARG A 222 4.16 -15.98 5.08
N ASN A 223 2.93 -16.22 5.51
CA ASN A 223 2.59 -16.32 6.91
C ASN A 223 2.79 -17.79 7.35
N GLU A 224 3.76 -18.03 8.20
CA GLU A 224 4.13 -19.36 8.71
C GLU A 224 3.46 -19.69 10.05
N THR A 225 2.61 -18.78 10.56
CA THR A 225 1.88 -18.95 11.82
C THR A 225 0.48 -19.53 11.57
N ASP A 226 -0.25 -19.78 12.65
CA ASP A 226 -1.65 -20.20 12.65
C ASP A 226 -2.67 -19.04 12.75
N ARG A 227 -2.17 -17.79 12.73
CA ARG A 227 -3.00 -16.57 12.86
C ARG A 227 -3.01 -15.78 11.58
N VAL A 228 -4.17 -15.26 11.20
CA VAL A 228 -4.30 -14.33 10.07
C VAL A 228 -3.62 -13.00 10.40
N ARG A 229 -2.94 -12.40 9.44
CA ARG A 229 -2.32 -11.07 9.56
C ARG A 229 -3.04 -10.08 8.63
N PRO A 230 -4.02 -9.31 9.13
CA PRO A 230 -4.66 -8.24 8.38
C PRO A 230 -3.79 -6.96 8.40
N ILE A 231 -3.68 -6.31 7.25
CA ILE A 231 -3.09 -4.97 7.13
C ILE A 231 -4.01 -4.07 6.31
N LEU A 232 -4.42 -2.96 6.91
CA LEU A 232 -5.16 -1.90 6.25
C LEU A 232 -4.15 -0.95 5.57
N LEU A 233 -4.31 -0.72 4.27
CA LEU A 233 -3.41 0.09 3.46
C LEU A 233 -4.19 1.27 2.85
N TYR A 234 -3.75 2.49 3.15
CA TYR A 234 -4.24 3.72 2.52
C TYR A 234 -3.11 4.40 1.77
N VAL A 235 -3.42 4.90 0.58
CA VAL A 235 -2.48 5.71 -0.20
C VAL A 235 -2.95 7.14 -0.22
N TYR A 236 -2.05 8.06 0.08
CA TYR A 236 -2.23 9.49 -0.04
C TYR A 236 -1.15 10.08 -0.93
N SER A 237 -1.39 11.27 -1.46
CA SER A 237 -0.39 12.02 -2.23
C SER A 237 -0.45 13.50 -1.89
N SER A 238 0.56 14.26 -2.28
CA SER A 238 0.44 15.71 -2.31
C SER A 238 -0.72 16.15 -3.24
N ALA A 239 -1.35 17.26 -2.94
CA ALA A 239 -2.47 17.77 -3.74
C ALA A 239 -2.08 18.07 -5.20
N ASP A 240 -0.79 18.32 -5.47
CA ASP A 240 -0.23 18.63 -6.79
C ASP A 240 0.26 17.40 -7.58
N ALA A 241 0.04 16.18 -7.04
CA ALA A 241 0.28 14.93 -7.75
C ALA A 241 -1.00 14.49 -8.48
N PHE A 242 -0.90 14.21 -9.76
CA PHE A 242 -2.03 13.78 -10.59
C PHE A 242 -1.68 12.47 -11.32
N PRO A 243 -2.60 11.49 -11.38
CA PRO A 243 -2.39 10.31 -12.21
C PRO A 243 -2.37 10.70 -13.68
N TRP A 244 -1.43 10.14 -14.45
CA TRP A 244 -1.37 10.33 -15.90
C TRP A 244 -1.70 9.05 -16.67
N ALA A 245 -2.02 7.95 -15.98
CA ALA A 245 -2.56 6.73 -16.53
C ALA A 245 -3.88 6.38 -15.81
N TYR A 246 -4.64 5.43 -16.36
CA TYR A 246 -5.88 4.96 -15.73
C TYR A 246 -5.58 4.41 -14.33
N HIS A 247 -6.36 4.84 -13.34
CA HIS A 247 -6.18 4.46 -11.93
C HIS A 247 -6.87 3.12 -11.65
N PRO A 248 -6.10 2.02 -11.44
CA PRO A 248 -6.68 0.67 -11.37
C PRO A 248 -7.46 0.40 -10.09
N THR A 249 -7.25 1.19 -9.04
CA THR A 249 -7.86 1.04 -7.71
C THR A 249 -8.64 2.31 -7.31
N HIS A 250 -9.33 2.91 -8.27
CA HIS A 250 -10.14 4.11 -8.03
C HIS A 250 -11.28 3.81 -7.05
N THR A 251 -11.57 4.79 -6.17
CA THR A 251 -12.65 4.75 -5.17
C THR A 251 -13.49 6.00 -5.25
N SER A 252 -14.65 6.02 -4.59
CA SER A 252 -15.49 7.23 -4.48
C SER A 252 -14.80 8.42 -3.80
N LEU A 253 -13.70 8.17 -3.08
CA LEU A 253 -12.94 9.19 -2.35
C LEU A 253 -11.67 9.62 -3.12
N SER A 254 -11.30 8.93 -4.21
CA SER A 254 -10.07 9.23 -4.96
C SER A 254 -10.08 10.65 -5.51
N GLY A 255 -9.01 11.40 -5.22
CA GLY A 255 -8.88 12.81 -5.63
C GLY A 255 -9.37 13.83 -4.60
N GLU A 256 -10.10 13.42 -3.56
CA GLU A 256 -10.57 14.31 -2.51
C GLU A 256 -9.42 14.86 -1.67
N ILE A 257 -9.47 16.17 -1.39
CA ILE A 257 -8.52 16.82 -0.49
C ILE A 257 -8.93 16.51 0.96
N VAL A 258 -8.03 15.85 1.68
CA VAL A 258 -8.25 15.48 3.09
C VAL A 258 -7.52 16.36 4.08
N ARG A 259 -6.51 17.11 3.63
CA ARG A 259 -5.84 18.19 4.40
C ARG A 259 -5.43 19.31 3.44
N GLY A 260 -5.47 20.55 3.94
CA GLY A 260 -5.02 21.72 3.21
C GLY A 260 -5.91 22.09 2.03
N GLU A 261 -5.30 22.48 0.91
CA GLU A 261 -5.97 23.04 -0.26
C GLU A 261 -5.67 22.25 -1.53
N ALA A 262 -6.60 22.31 -2.49
CA ALA A 262 -6.40 21.76 -3.81
C ALA A 262 -5.34 22.52 -4.61
N ALA A 263 -4.46 21.82 -5.30
CA ALA A 263 -3.48 22.43 -6.18
C ALA A 263 -4.15 22.90 -7.50
N LYS A 264 -3.71 24.05 -7.98
CA LYS A 264 -4.13 24.61 -9.28
C LYS A 264 -3.15 24.26 -10.41
N ILE A 265 -1.95 23.82 -10.05
CA ILE A 265 -0.86 23.49 -10.98
C ILE A 265 -0.25 22.17 -10.52
N PRO A 266 -0.12 21.17 -11.42
CA PRO A 266 0.56 19.92 -11.08
C PRO A 266 2.07 20.17 -10.92
N HIS A 267 2.68 19.47 -9.98
CA HIS A 267 4.13 19.34 -9.93
C HIS A 267 4.55 18.14 -10.81
N MET A 268 5.44 18.41 -11.77
CA MET A 268 5.99 17.41 -12.69
C MET A 268 7.39 17.04 -12.25
N ASP A 269 7.58 15.81 -11.77
CA ASP A 269 8.93 15.27 -11.51
C ASP A 269 9.59 14.93 -12.85
N PRO A 270 10.82 15.35 -13.12
CA PRO A 270 11.48 15.13 -14.41
C PRO A 270 11.98 13.68 -14.61
N ARG A 271 12.01 12.86 -13.55
CA ARG A 271 12.47 11.48 -13.64
C ARG A 271 11.45 10.61 -14.38
N PRO A 272 11.91 9.64 -15.21
CA PRO A 272 11.01 8.76 -15.95
C PRO A 272 10.24 7.82 -15.01
N CYS A 273 9.03 7.44 -15.42
CA CYS A 273 8.24 6.41 -14.77
C CYS A 273 7.82 5.35 -15.81
N PRO A 274 7.92 4.05 -15.51
CA PRO A 274 7.42 3.00 -16.38
C PRO A 274 5.93 3.16 -16.67
N VAL A 275 5.53 2.77 -17.88
CA VAL A 275 4.12 2.79 -18.30
C VAL A 275 3.48 1.46 -17.93
N PRO A 276 2.41 1.43 -17.10
CA PRO A 276 1.65 0.21 -16.83
C PRO A 276 0.80 -0.20 -18.03
N PRO A 277 0.18 -1.40 -17.98
CA PRO A 277 -0.89 -1.75 -18.90
C PRO A 277 -2.03 -0.71 -18.89
N ASP A 278 -2.75 -0.59 -19.99
CA ASP A 278 -3.98 0.20 -20.03
C ASP A 278 -5.08 -0.55 -19.24
N TRP A 279 -5.14 -0.27 -17.94
CA TRP A 279 -6.09 -0.90 -17.02
C TRP A 279 -7.55 -0.66 -17.39
N SER A 280 -7.84 0.38 -18.19
CA SER A 280 -9.20 0.63 -18.68
C SER A 280 -9.67 -0.44 -19.67
N LYS A 281 -8.72 -1.13 -20.33
CA LYS A 281 -8.99 -2.19 -21.30
C LYS A 281 -8.73 -3.58 -20.72
N SER A 282 -7.59 -3.75 -20.04
CA SER A 282 -7.18 -5.06 -19.52
C SER A 282 -7.87 -5.44 -18.20
N GLY A 283 -8.40 -4.45 -17.48
CA GLY A 283 -8.85 -4.60 -16.12
C GLY A 283 -7.69 -4.83 -15.14
N TYR A 284 -7.95 -4.61 -13.86
CA TYR A 284 -7.02 -4.90 -12.76
C TYR A 284 -7.75 -5.66 -11.66
N GLY A 285 -7.35 -6.88 -11.38
CA GLY A 285 -7.92 -7.67 -10.28
C GLY A 285 -7.30 -7.29 -8.94
N SER A 286 -6.06 -7.72 -8.73
CA SER A 286 -5.25 -7.42 -7.55
C SER A 286 -3.78 -7.65 -7.87
N ILE A 287 -2.89 -7.32 -6.92
CA ILE A 287 -1.47 -7.66 -7.06
C ILE A 287 -1.27 -9.18 -7.11
N PHE A 288 -2.09 -9.94 -6.38
CA PHE A 288 -2.03 -11.41 -6.38
C PHE A 288 -2.30 -11.95 -7.78
N THR A 289 -3.41 -11.56 -8.41
CA THR A 289 -3.75 -12.00 -9.78
C THR A 289 -2.77 -11.50 -10.83
N SER A 290 -2.13 -10.34 -10.62
CA SER A 290 -1.08 -9.84 -11.51
C SER A 290 0.20 -10.68 -11.41
N GLN A 291 0.58 -11.08 -10.19
CA GLN A 291 1.82 -11.80 -9.93
C GLN A 291 1.70 -13.32 -10.13
N GLU A 292 0.49 -13.89 -10.07
CA GLU A 292 0.22 -15.29 -10.41
C GLU A 292 0.48 -15.58 -11.89
N LYS A 293 0.31 -14.58 -12.77
CA LYS A 293 0.53 -14.72 -14.22
C LYS A 293 2.00 -14.63 -14.63
N GLY A 294 2.87 -14.15 -13.76
CA GLY A 294 4.29 -13.99 -14.03
C GLY A 294 5.13 -15.04 -13.31
N ASP A 295 5.97 -15.77 -14.02
CA ASP A 295 7.00 -16.68 -13.46
C ASP A 295 8.16 -15.93 -12.79
N GLY A 296 7.98 -14.65 -12.47
CA GLY A 296 8.98 -13.82 -11.81
C GLY A 296 9.32 -14.32 -10.41
N GLY A 297 10.62 -14.35 -10.11
CA GLY A 297 11.20 -14.90 -8.90
C GLY A 297 10.43 -14.60 -7.62
N GLY A 298 9.96 -15.65 -6.97
CA GLY A 298 9.36 -15.55 -5.65
C GLY A 298 10.38 -15.10 -4.62
N MET A 299 9.92 -14.51 -3.53
CA MET A 299 10.72 -14.45 -2.32
C MET A 299 10.94 -15.90 -1.85
N MET A 300 12.15 -16.40 -1.96
CA MET A 300 12.57 -17.64 -1.32
C MET A 300 13.13 -17.34 0.05
#